data_96213f9a52225e2251674f083e218844
#
_entry.id   96213f9a52225e2251674f083e218844
#
_cell.length_a   1.000
_cell.length_b   1.000
_cell.length_c   1.000
_cell.angle_alpha   90.00
_cell.angle_beta   90.00
_cell.angle_gamma   90.00
#
_symmetry.space_group_name_H-M   'P 1'
#
loop_
_entity.id
_entity.type
_entity.pdbx_description
1 polymer ?
#
loop_
_entity_poly.entity_id
_entity_poly.type
_entity_poly.pdbx_seq_one_letter_code
_entity_poly.pdbx_strand_id
1 'polypeptide(L)'
;MIEIIPAIDIIDGKCVRLSQGDYDSKKVYNENPVEVAKEFEANGVRRLHVVDLDGAASHHVVNYRVLEQIAVRTSLVIDFGGGVKSDEDLKIAFESGAQMVTGGSIAVKDPELFCHWLEIYGSEKIILGADVKEHKIAVNGWKDESACELFPFLENYIDKGIRKVICTDISCDGMLSGPSIDLYKEMLAKFPDLYLMASGGVSKMDDIVALDEAGVPGVNFGKALYEGHITLQDLRIFL
;
A
#
# COMPACT_ATOMS: atom_id res chain seq x y z
N MET A 1 -19.29 -1.15 -1.62
CA MET A 1 -18.59 -2.39 -1.18
C MET A 1 -17.11 -2.12 -1.30
N ILE A 2 -16.40 -2.27 -0.22
CA ILE A 2 -14.96 -1.99 -0.12
C ILE A 2 -14.14 -2.96 -0.98
N GLU A 3 -13.12 -2.47 -1.69
CA GLU A 3 -12.19 -3.31 -2.45
C GLU A 3 -11.15 -3.95 -1.52
N ILE A 4 -11.00 -5.26 -1.64
CA ILE A 4 -10.00 -6.04 -0.88
C ILE A 4 -8.67 -6.04 -1.62
N ILE A 5 -7.63 -5.51 -0.97
CA ILE A 5 -6.29 -5.34 -1.54
C ILE A 5 -5.28 -6.00 -0.60
N PRO A 6 -5.03 -7.31 -0.72
CA PRO A 6 -3.98 -7.96 0.06
C PRO A 6 -2.61 -7.36 -0.23
N ALA A 7 -1.72 -7.36 0.80
CA ALA A 7 -0.35 -6.91 0.66
C ALA A 7 0.63 -8.09 0.62
N ILE A 8 1.60 -8.03 -0.28
CA ILE A 8 2.79 -8.87 -0.29
C ILE A 8 4.02 -7.97 -0.10
N ASP A 9 4.65 -8.08 1.05
CA ASP A 9 5.94 -7.42 1.31
C ASP A 9 7.07 -8.38 0.95
N ILE A 10 8.11 -7.88 0.31
CA ILE A 10 9.21 -8.69 -0.22
C ILE A 10 10.53 -8.26 0.41
N ILE A 11 11.25 -9.23 1.01
CA ILE A 11 12.65 -9.13 1.39
C ILE A 11 13.38 -10.38 0.90
N ASP A 12 14.53 -10.22 0.26
CA ASP A 12 15.34 -11.31 -0.31
C ASP A 12 14.51 -12.23 -1.24
N GLY A 13 13.56 -11.66 -1.98
CA GLY A 13 12.67 -12.41 -2.88
C GLY A 13 11.58 -13.23 -2.20
N LYS A 14 11.38 -13.09 -0.88
CA LYS A 14 10.43 -13.86 -0.07
C LYS A 14 9.28 -13.00 0.44
N CYS A 15 8.10 -13.62 0.61
CA CYS A 15 6.96 -12.97 1.24
C CYS A 15 7.17 -12.87 2.75
N VAL A 16 7.20 -11.65 3.27
CA VAL A 16 7.47 -11.35 4.68
C VAL A 16 6.45 -10.37 5.26
N ARG A 17 6.49 -10.19 6.57
CA ARG A 17 5.85 -9.05 7.27
C ARG A 17 6.79 -8.52 8.35
N LEU A 18 6.71 -7.22 8.52
CA LEU A 18 7.35 -6.52 9.63
C LEU A 18 6.27 -6.11 10.66
N SER A 19 6.68 -5.78 11.86
CA SER A 19 5.82 -5.10 12.84
C SER A 19 6.28 -3.65 12.95
N GLN A 20 5.39 -2.71 12.66
CA GLN A 20 5.69 -1.26 12.64
C GLN A 20 6.95 -0.88 11.84
N GLY A 21 7.19 -1.57 10.71
CA GLY A 21 8.36 -1.30 9.85
C GLY A 21 9.72 -1.74 10.39
N ASP A 22 9.75 -2.44 11.52
CA ASP A 22 10.99 -2.92 12.13
C ASP A 22 11.52 -4.18 11.41
N TYR A 23 12.67 -4.03 10.73
CA TYR A 23 13.33 -5.12 9.98
C TYR A 23 13.84 -6.25 10.89
N ASP A 24 14.13 -5.98 12.16
CA ASP A 24 14.52 -7.00 13.13
C ASP A 24 13.35 -7.89 13.55
N SER A 25 12.11 -7.41 13.34
CA SER A 25 10.86 -8.16 13.55
C SER A 25 10.46 -9.04 12.37
N LYS A 26 11.29 -9.12 11.31
CA LYS A 26 10.98 -9.84 10.07
C LYS A 26 10.53 -11.27 10.30
N LYS A 27 9.34 -11.61 9.82
CA LYS A 27 8.81 -12.98 9.76
C LYS A 27 8.56 -13.38 8.31
N VAL A 28 9.13 -14.51 7.90
CA VAL A 28 8.89 -15.09 6.56
C VAL A 28 7.62 -15.94 6.64
N TYR A 29 6.65 -15.67 5.76
CA TYR A 29 5.42 -16.44 5.66
C TYR A 29 5.41 -17.38 4.47
N ASN A 30 6.08 -17.00 3.39
CA ASN A 30 6.22 -17.87 2.22
C ASN A 30 7.54 -17.58 1.49
N GLU A 31 8.23 -18.62 1.09
CA GLU A 31 9.46 -18.54 0.29
C GLU A 31 9.18 -18.11 -1.16
N ASN A 32 7.94 -18.22 -1.62
CA ASN A 32 7.53 -17.95 -2.99
C ASN A 32 6.34 -16.99 -3.05
N PRO A 33 6.57 -15.67 -3.20
CA PRO A 33 5.50 -14.67 -3.32
C PRO A 33 4.54 -14.91 -4.50
N VAL A 34 5.00 -15.57 -5.55
CA VAL A 34 4.18 -15.88 -6.73
C VAL A 34 3.06 -16.87 -6.38
N GLU A 35 3.35 -17.87 -5.56
CA GLU A 35 2.33 -18.85 -5.13
C GLU A 35 1.28 -18.17 -4.22
N VAL A 36 1.71 -17.23 -3.37
CA VAL A 36 0.79 -16.41 -2.56
C VAL A 36 -0.14 -15.58 -3.47
N ALA A 37 0.41 -14.91 -4.48
CA ALA A 37 -0.38 -14.13 -5.42
C ALA A 37 -1.39 -14.99 -6.20
N LYS A 38 -0.99 -16.18 -6.65
CA LYS A 38 -1.91 -17.14 -7.30
C LYS A 38 -3.02 -17.61 -6.38
N GLU A 39 -2.71 -17.86 -5.11
CA GLU A 39 -3.71 -18.23 -4.11
C GLU A 39 -4.74 -17.13 -3.92
N PHE A 40 -4.31 -15.87 -3.85
CA PHE A 40 -5.20 -14.73 -3.78
C PHE A 40 -6.11 -14.66 -5.01
N GLU A 41 -5.54 -14.73 -6.22
CA GLU A 41 -6.30 -14.72 -7.47
C GLU A 41 -7.31 -15.87 -7.54
N ALA A 42 -6.90 -17.10 -7.20
CA ALA A 42 -7.78 -18.28 -7.21
C ALA A 42 -8.97 -18.16 -6.26
N ASN A 43 -8.87 -17.31 -5.24
CA ASN A 43 -9.96 -17.00 -4.30
C ASN A 43 -10.78 -15.77 -4.67
N GLY A 44 -10.53 -15.14 -5.82
CA GLY A 44 -11.34 -14.04 -6.35
C GLY A 44 -10.77 -12.65 -6.11
N VAL A 45 -9.61 -12.51 -5.45
CA VAL A 45 -8.90 -11.24 -5.34
C VAL A 45 -8.54 -10.72 -6.73
N ARG A 46 -8.71 -9.43 -6.95
CA ARG A 46 -8.44 -8.79 -8.25
C ARG A 46 -7.28 -7.81 -8.20
N ARG A 47 -6.97 -7.28 -7.03
CA ARG A 47 -5.94 -6.27 -6.84
C ARG A 47 -4.95 -6.70 -5.76
N LEU A 48 -3.69 -6.38 -5.97
CA LEU A 48 -2.58 -6.72 -5.09
C LEU A 48 -1.70 -5.51 -4.84
N HIS A 49 -1.34 -5.26 -3.59
CA HIS A 49 -0.31 -4.30 -3.22
C HIS A 49 1.00 -5.03 -2.97
N VAL A 50 2.04 -4.71 -3.74
CA VAL A 50 3.38 -5.32 -3.61
C VAL A 50 4.36 -4.28 -3.09
N VAL A 51 5.04 -4.58 -2.00
CA VAL A 51 6.03 -3.69 -1.39
C VAL A 51 7.42 -4.31 -1.44
N ASP A 52 8.33 -3.65 -2.14
CA ASP A 52 9.76 -3.98 -2.15
C ASP A 52 10.45 -3.36 -0.94
N LEU A 53 10.56 -4.11 0.15
CA LEU A 53 11.19 -3.63 1.38
C LEU A 53 12.72 -3.52 1.26
N ASP A 54 13.36 -4.36 0.42
CA ASP A 54 14.77 -4.17 0.09
C ASP A 54 14.97 -2.87 -0.70
N GLY A 55 14.06 -2.58 -1.61
CA GLY A 55 14.03 -1.33 -2.35
C GLY A 55 13.80 -0.12 -1.45
N ALA A 56 12.88 -0.21 -0.49
CA ALA A 56 12.65 0.84 0.48
C ALA A 56 13.92 1.15 1.30
N ALA A 57 14.69 0.12 1.68
CA ALA A 57 15.92 0.25 2.45
C ALA A 57 17.09 0.79 1.61
N SER A 58 17.21 0.37 0.35
CA SER A 58 18.32 0.73 -0.55
C SER A 58 18.07 1.97 -1.40
N HIS A 59 16.82 2.50 -1.38
CA HIS A 59 16.39 3.67 -2.15
C HIS A 59 16.39 3.49 -3.67
N HIS A 60 16.24 2.26 -4.15
CA HIS A 60 16.02 1.90 -5.55
C HIS A 60 15.28 0.57 -5.64
N VAL A 61 14.64 0.27 -6.77
CA VAL A 61 13.88 -0.99 -6.96
C VAL A 61 14.82 -2.19 -7.03
N VAL A 62 14.62 -3.19 -6.17
CA VAL A 62 15.46 -4.40 -6.04
C VAL A 62 14.72 -5.66 -6.53
N ASN A 63 13.50 -5.89 -6.05
CA ASN A 63 12.76 -7.13 -6.29
C ASN A 63 11.89 -7.10 -7.56
N TYR A 64 12.29 -6.37 -8.59
CA TYR A 64 11.54 -6.24 -9.85
C TYR A 64 11.30 -7.60 -10.55
N ARG A 65 12.20 -8.57 -10.40
CA ARG A 65 12.03 -9.91 -10.97
C ARG A 65 10.87 -10.67 -10.31
N VAL A 66 10.65 -10.48 -9.03
CA VAL A 66 9.51 -11.07 -8.33
C VAL A 66 8.21 -10.42 -8.81
N LEU A 67 8.19 -9.08 -8.95
CA LEU A 67 7.09 -8.34 -9.53
C LEU A 67 6.74 -8.86 -10.93
N GLU A 68 7.73 -9.00 -11.81
CA GLU A 68 7.57 -9.53 -13.16
C GLU A 68 6.97 -10.95 -13.15
N GLN A 69 7.44 -11.83 -12.27
CA GLN A 69 6.91 -13.18 -12.15
C GLN A 69 5.45 -13.21 -11.67
N ILE A 70 5.07 -12.34 -10.73
CA ILE A 70 3.67 -12.21 -10.30
C ILE A 70 2.82 -11.71 -11.47
N ALA A 71 3.24 -10.64 -12.14
CA ALA A 71 2.50 -10.03 -13.25
C ALA A 71 2.30 -10.99 -14.44
N VAL A 72 3.28 -11.82 -14.77
CA VAL A 72 3.19 -12.79 -15.88
C VAL A 72 2.33 -14.01 -15.51
N ARG A 73 2.25 -14.36 -14.22
CA ARG A 73 1.61 -15.61 -13.78
C ARG A 73 0.23 -15.43 -13.14
N THR A 74 -0.22 -14.18 -13.03
CA THR A 74 -1.56 -13.81 -12.53
C THR A 74 -2.15 -12.72 -13.38
N SER A 75 -3.47 -12.52 -13.29
CA SER A 75 -4.20 -11.39 -13.89
C SER A 75 -4.49 -10.29 -12.88
N LEU A 76 -3.81 -10.31 -11.73
CA LEU A 76 -4.01 -9.32 -10.67
C LEU A 76 -3.58 -7.93 -11.13
N VAL A 77 -4.38 -6.94 -10.79
CA VAL A 77 -4.00 -5.54 -10.94
C VAL A 77 -3.02 -5.20 -9.81
N ILE A 78 -1.77 -4.92 -10.14
CA ILE A 78 -0.71 -4.74 -9.16
C ILE A 78 -0.42 -3.26 -8.99
N ASP A 79 -0.49 -2.76 -7.77
CA ASP A 79 0.21 -1.55 -7.39
C ASP A 79 1.50 -1.91 -6.64
N PHE A 80 2.57 -1.19 -6.98
CA PHE A 80 3.90 -1.46 -6.50
C PHE A 80 4.48 -0.27 -5.74
N GLY A 81 5.02 -0.54 -4.57
CA GLY A 81 5.72 0.44 -3.74
C GLY A 81 7.07 -0.08 -3.23
N GLY A 82 7.84 0.82 -2.64
CA GLY A 82 9.16 0.49 -2.11
C GLY A 82 10.30 0.75 -3.09
N GLY A 83 11.18 1.68 -2.76
CA GLY A 83 12.39 1.96 -3.53
C GLY A 83 12.23 2.86 -4.77
N VAL A 84 11.04 3.21 -5.18
CA VAL A 84 10.82 4.08 -6.36
C VAL A 84 11.21 5.52 -6.02
N LYS A 85 12.39 5.95 -6.50
CA LYS A 85 13.02 7.24 -6.19
C LYS A 85 13.51 8.02 -7.40
N SER A 86 13.45 7.43 -8.59
CA SER A 86 13.90 8.01 -9.85
C SER A 86 12.99 7.61 -11.00
N ASP A 87 13.13 8.29 -12.16
CA ASP A 87 12.45 7.91 -13.39
C ASP A 87 12.82 6.50 -13.84
N GLU A 88 14.04 6.07 -13.58
CA GLU A 88 14.51 4.72 -13.88
C GLU A 88 13.80 3.67 -13.01
N ASP A 89 13.67 3.91 -11.70
CA ASP A 89 12.92 3.02 -10.81
C ASP A 89 11.46 2.92 -11.21
N LEU A 90 10.84 4.05 -11.55
CA LEU A 90 9.45 4.09 -12.01
C LEU A 90 9.27 3.29 -13.29
N LYS A 91 10.20 3.46 -14.25
CA LYS A 91 10.21 2.69 -15.49
C LYS A 91 10.38 1.20 -15.25
N ILE A 92 11.32 0.80 -14.39
CA ILE A 92 11.54 -0.61 -14.02
C ILE A 92 10.25 -1.20 -13.43
N ALA A 93 9.56 -0.49 -12.52
CA ALA A 93 8.32 -0.97 -11.93
C ALA A 93 7.23 -1.22 -12.99
N PHE A 94 7.00 -0.27 -13.90
CA PHE A 94 6.00 -0.43 -14.97
C PHE A 94 6.39 -1.51 -16.00
N GLU A 95 7.66 -1.56 -16.42
CA GLU A 95 8.15 -2.58 -17.36
C GLU A 95 8.11 -3.99 -16.75
N SER A 96 8.23 -4.11 -15.43
CA SER A 96 8.08 -5.37 -14.69
C SER A 96 6.61 -5.75 -14.42
N GLY A 97 5.66 -4.96 -14.90
CA GLY A 97 4.24 -5.31 -14.93
C GLY A 97 3.36 -4.68 -13.85
N ALA A 98 3.85 -3.72 -13.07
CA ALA A 98 2.99 -2.91 -12.23
C ALA A 98 2.02 -2.09 -13.09
N GLN A 99 0.74 -2.07 -12.75
CA GLN A 99 -0.24 -1.18 -13.39
C GLN A 99 -0.31 0.17 -12.68
N MET A 100 0.06 0.22 -11.41
CA MET A 100 0.12 1.44 -10.62
C MET A 100 1.38 1.44 -9.76
N VAL A 101 1.86 2.63 -9.41
CA VAL A 101 3.01 2.81 -8.53
C VAL A 101 2.64 3.74 -7.38
N THR A 102 2.97 3.32 -6.17
CA THR A 102 2.78 4.09 -4.94
C THR A 102 4.05 4.84 -4.58
N GLY A 103 3.98 6.17 -4.58
CA GLY A 103 5.04 7.05 -4.11
C GLY A 103 4.70 7.67 -2.75
N GLY A 104 5.44 7.27 -1.72
CA GLY A 104 5.33 7.82 -0.36
C GLY A 104 6.43 8.87 -0.11
N SER A 105 7.58 8.47 0.41
CA SER A 105 8.64 9.39 0.79
C SER A 105 9.17 10.27 -0.35
N ILE A 106 9.04 9.86 -1.62
CA ILE A 106 9.40 10.69 -2.78
C ILE A 106 8.51 11.93 -2.88
N ALA A 107 7.23 11.80 -2.57
CA ALA A 107 6.29 12.93 -2.57
C ALA A 107 6.64 14.01 -1.53
N VAL A 108 7.37 13.65 -0.48
CA VAL A 108 7.87 14.61 0.53
C VAL A 108 9.25 15.14 0.16
N LYS A 109 10.14 14.27 -0.34
CA LYS A 109 11.56 14.60 -0.56
C LYS A 109 11.84 15.31 -1.88
N ASP A 110 11.12 14.92 -2.92
CA ASP A 110 11.19 15.49 -4.25
C ASP A 110 9.77 15.64 -4.84
N PRO A 111 9.02 16.64 -4.36
CA PRO A 111 7.67 16.90 -4.82
C PRO A 111 7.58 17.24 -6.32
N GLU A 112 8.63 17.85 -6.88
CA GLU A 112 8.68 18.21 -8.30
C GLU A 112 8.73 16.97 -9.17
N LEU A 113 9.59 16.01 -8.84
CA LEU A 113 9.67 14.73 -9.54
C LEU A 113 8.36 13.93 -9.42
N PHE A 114 7.78 13.87 -8.22
CA PHE A 114 6.51 13.17 -8.03
C PHE A 114 5.36 13.80 -8.83
N CYS A 115 5.28 15.14 -8.89
CA CYS A 115 4.31 15.85 -9.73
C CYS A 115 4.56 15.60 -11.22
N HIS A 116 5.82 15.56 -11.65
CA HIS A 116 6.17 15.21 -13.03
C HIS A 116 5.68 13.81 -13.42
N TRP A 117 5.81 12.83 -12.52
CA TRP A 117 5.24 11.50 -12.75
C TRP A 117 3.71 11.54 -12.87
N LEU A 118 3.05 12.32 -12.01
CA LEU A 118 1.61 12.48 -12.06
C LEU A 118 1.15 13.12 -13.40
N GLU A 119 1.88 14.09 -13.92
CA GLU A 119 1.60 14.71 -15.22
C GLU A 119 1.77 13.72 -16.38
N ILE A 120 2.82 12.91 -16.37
CA ILE A 120 3.11 11.96 -17.46
C ILE A 120 2.19 10.73 -17.43
N TYR A 121 2.04 10.11 -16.26
CA TYR A 121 1.37 8.82 -16.14
C TYR A 121 -0.09 8.92 -15.70
N GLY A 122 -0.48 10.06 -15.13
CA GLY A 122 -1.84 10.34 -14.69
C GLY A 122 -2.22 9.71 -13.35
N SER A 123 -3.34 10.20 -12.81
CA SER A 123 -3.88 9.78 -11.50
C SER A 123 -4.35 8.32 -11.44
N GLU A 124 -4.51 7.67 -12.60
CA GLU A 124 -4.87 6.25 -12.64
C GLU A 124 -3.70 5.34 -12.33
N LYS A 125 -2.46 5.79 -12.62
CA LYS A 125 -1.24 5.00 -12.45
C LYS A 125 -0.39 5.42 -11.27
N ILE A 126 -0.54 6.65 -10.78
CA ILE A 126 0.25 7.17 -9.65
C ILE A 126 -0.63 7.25 -8.41
N ILE A 127 -0.21 6.59 -7.35
CA ILE A 127 -0.84 6.56 -6.04
C ILE A 127 0.03 7.35 -5.07
N LEU A 128 -0.58 8.22 -4.27
CA LEU A 128 0.11 8.89 -3.19
C LEU A 128 0.13 8.00 -1.94
N GLY A 129 1.30 7.67 -1.44
CA GLY A 129 1.49 7.02 -0.15
C GLY A 129 1.53 8.06 0.97
N ALA A 130 0.67 7.91 1.96
CA ALA A 130 0.59 8.77 3.14
C ALA A 130 0.70 7.90 4.40
N ASP A 131 1.93 7.60 4.79
CA ASP A 131 2.20 6.93 6.06
C ASP A 131 2.15 7.96 7.17
N VAL A 132 1.27 7.77 8.15
CA VAL A 132 0.93 8.80 9.13
C VAL A 132 1.13 8.30 10.55
N LYS A 133 1.64 9.19 11.39
CA LYS A 133 1.71 9.03 12.84
C LYS A 133 1.30 10.35 13.48
N GLU A 134 0.30 10.30 14.35
CA GLU A 134 -0.21 11.51 15.03
C GLU A 134 -0.50 12.67 14.06
N HIS A 135 -1.18 12.37 12.92
CA HIS A 135 -1.52 13.32 11.84
C HIS A 135 -0.33 13.92 11.07
N LYS A 136 0.90 13.43 11.29
CA LYS A 136 2.10 13.86 10.55
C LYS A 136 2.56 12.77 9.59
N ILE A 137 3.04 13.19 8.44
CA ILE A 137 3.59 12.29 7.43
C ILE A 137 4.96 11.77 7.86
N ALA A 138 5.12 10.45 7.90
CA ALA A 138 6.39 9.79 8.12
C ALA A 138 7.08 9.47 6.79
N VAL A 139 8.41 9.44 6.81
CA VAL A 139 9.26 9.16 5.65
C VAL A 139 10.37 8.17 6.00
N ASN A 140 11.14 7.72 4.99
CA ASN A 140 12.28 6.83 5.17
C ASN A 140 11.97 5.50 5.85
N GLY A 141 10.87 4.84 5.45
CA GLY A 141 10.44 3.60 6.10
C GLY A 141 10.11 3.83 7.58
N TRP A 142 9.44 4.96 7.86
CA TRP A 142 8.91 5.38 9.17
C TRP A 142 9.99 5.77 10.21
N LYS A 143 11.22 5.89 9.78
CA LYS A 143 12.36 6.28 10.69
C LYS A 143 12.38 7.76 11.02
N ASP A 144 11.82 8.58 10.14
CA ASP A 144 11.82 10.03 10.27
C ASP A 144 10.39 10.57 10.19
N GLU A 145 10.03 11.48 11.08
CA GLU A 145 8.82 12.30 10.98
C GLU A 145 9.13 13.52 10.11
N SER A 146 8.25 13.81 9.15
CA SER A 146 8.33 15.07 8.42
C SER A 146 7.60 16.18 9.18
N ALA A 147 7.88 17.44 8.80
CA ALA A 147 7.10 18.58 9.30
C ALA A 147 5.71 18.69 8.61
N CYS A 148 5.41 17.79 7.66
CA CYS A 148 4.19 17.83 6.87
C CYS A 148 3.01 17.25 7.67
N GLU A 149 2.00 18.06 7.88
CA GLU A 149 0.71 17.58 8.39
C GLU A 149 -0.10 16.89 7.28
N LEU A 150 -0.83 15.83 7.63
CA LEU A 150 -1.56 14.98 6.69
C LEU A 150 -2.52 15.78 5.79
N PHE A 151 -3.40 16.59 6.37
CA PHE A 151 -4.45 17.27 5.59
C PHE A 151 -3.93 18.31 4.61
N PRO A 152 -2.99 19.22 4.98
CA PRO A 152 -2.35 20.12 4.03
C PRO A 152 -1.56 19.38 2.94
N PHE A 153 -0.91 18.27 3.28
CA PHE A 153 -0.20 17.43 2.34
C PHE A 153 -1.14 16.81 1.29
N LEU A 154 -2.26 16.22 1.74
CA LEU A 154 -3.27 15.65 0.84
C LEU A 154 -3.91 16.72 -0.05
N GLU A 155 -4.32 17.86 0.52
CA GLU A 155 -4.95 18.96 -0.22
C GLU A 155 -4.06 19.43 -1.37
N ASN A 156 -2.76 19.66 -1.09
CA ASN A 156 -1.79 20.06 -2.10
C ASN A 156 -1.68 19.06 -3.26
N TYR A 157 -1.73 17.74 -3.00
CA TYR A 157 -1.63 16.74 -4.06
C TYR A 157 -2.96 16.45 -4.77
N ILE A 158 -4.08 16.56 -4.08
CA ILE A 158 -5.42 16.45 -4.68
C ILE A 158 -5.65 17.60 -5.65
N ASP A 159 -5.23 18.82 -5.31
CA ASP A 159 -5.29 19.99 -6.18
C ASP A 159 -4.42 19.80 -7.44
N LYS A 160 -3.33 19.06 -7.35
CA LYS A 160 -2.47 18.69 -8.48
C LYS A 160 -2.96 17.49 -9.29
N GLY A 161 -4.09 16.91 -8.91
CA GLY A 161 -4.76 15.85 -9.67
C GLY A 161 -4.65 14.45 -9.09
N ILE A 162 -4.04 14.25 -7.92
CA ILE A 162 -4.09 12.93 -7.24
C ILE A 162 -5.55 12.55 -6.96
N ARG A 163 -5.88 11.28 -7.21
CA ARG A 163 -7.20 10.69 -6.95
C ARG A 163 -7.15 9.44 -6.10
N LYS A 164 -5.97 8.81 -5.98
CA LYS A 164 -5.75 7.57 -5.22
C LYS A 164 -4.72 7.80 -4.14
N VAL A 165 -5.08 7.47 -2.90
CA VAL A 165 -4.20 7.56 -1.74
C VAL A 165 -4.25 6.25 -0.96
N ILE A 166 -3.09 5.69 -0.63
CA ILE A 166 -2.98 4.67 0.41
C ILE A 166 -2.51 5.36 1.69
N CYS A 167 -3.31 5.28 2.74
CA CYS A 167 -2.98 5.89 4.02
C CYS A 167 -2.75 4.82 5.07
N THR A 168 -1.52 4.72 5.57
CA THR A 168 -1.14 3.79 6.63
C THR A 168 -1.01 4.52 7.95
N ASP A 169 -1.86 4.17 8.94
CA ASP A 169 -1.59 4.58 10.31
C ASP A 169 -0.51 3.66 10.90
N ILE A 170 0.70 4.19 11.05
CA ILE A 170 1.87 3.45 11.53
C ILE A 170 1.67 2.92 12.94
N SER A 171 0.92 3.63 13.77
CA SER A 171 0.67 3.23 15.16
C SER A 171 -0.12 1.92 15.27
N CYS A 172 -0.92 1.62 14.24
CA CYS A 172 -1.75 0.41 14.16
C CYS A 172 -1.11 -0.68 13.29
N ASP A 173 -0.19 -0.32 12.37
CA ASP A 173 0.31 -1.27 11.38
C ASP A 173 1.06 -2.46 12.01
N GLY A 174 0.66 -3.66 11.60
CA GLY A 174 1.22 -4.90 12.12
C GLY A 174 0.83 -5.23 13.56
N MET A 175 -0.02 -4.44 14.23
CA MET A 175 -0.39 -4.63 15.63
C MET A 175 -1.65 -5.46 15.83
N LEU A 176 -2.47 -5.69 14.78
CA LEU A 176 -3.77 -6.37 14.88
C LEU A 176 -4.69 -5.75 15.94
N SER A 177 -4.68 -4.42 16.04
CA SER A 177 -5.40 -3.64 17.06
C SER A 177 -6.66 -2.94 16.55
N GLY A 178 -6.98 -3.14 15.28
CA GLY A 178 -8.03 -2.43 14.55
C GLY A 178 -7.49 -1.23 13.76
N PRO A 179 -8.14 -0.87 12.63
CA PRO A 179 -7.76 0.27 11.80
C PRO A 179 -8.23 1.60 12.37
N SER A 180 -7.62 2.70 11.95
CA SER A 180 -7.94 4.06 12.39
C SER A 180 -9.17 4.62 11.66
N ILE A 181 -10.35 4.05 11.90
CA ILE A 181 -11.61 4.36 11.19
C ILE A 181 -11.97 5.84 11.26
N ASP A 182 -11.78 6.48 12.40
CA ASP A 182 -12.12 7.89 12.58
C ASP A 182 -11.23 8.79 11.70
N LEU A 183 -9.96 8.49 11.58
CA LEU A 183 -9.04 9.17 10.66
C LEU A 183 -9.53 9.07 9.20
N TYR A 184 -9.92 7.87 8.75
CA TYR A 184 -10.39 7.66 7.39
C TYR A 184 -11.74 8.35 7.12
N LYS A 185 -12.64 8.38 8.10
CA LYS A 185 -13.89 9.17 8.02
C LYS A 185 -13.61 10.66 7.89
N GLU A 186 -12.66 11.19 8.66
CA GLU A 186 -12.26 12.60 8.58
C GLU A 186 -11.66 12.94 7.19
N MET A 187 -10.80 12.05 6.66
CA MET A 187 -10.24 12.21 5.32
C MET A 187 -11.35 12.24 4.25
N LEU A 188 -12.29 11.30 4.28
CA LEU A 188 -13.37 11.22 3.30
C LEU A 188 -14.40 12.34 3.46
N ALA A 189 -14.62 12.85 4.68
CA ALA A 189 -15.46 14.02 4.89
C ALA A 189 -14.86 15.28 4.24
N LYS A 190 -13.53 15.42 4.27
CA LYS A 190 -12.83 16.55 3.64
C LYS A 190 -12.62 16.34 2.14
N PHE A 191 -12.39 15.10 1.69
CA PHE A 191 -12.09 14.74 0.31
C PHE A 191 -13.02 13.62 -0.19
N PRO A 192 -14.30 13.91 -0.46
CA PRO A 192 -15.31 12.88 -0.74
C PRO A 192 -15.08 12.09 -2.04
N ASP A 193 -14.35 12.65 -2.99
CA ASP A 193 -14.04 12.00 -4.28
C ASP A 193 -12.72 11.21 -4.26
N LEU A 194 -12.06 11.12 -3.09
CA LEU A 194 -10.80 10.45 -2.96
C LEU A 194 -10.98 8.93 -2.94
N TYR A 195 -10.26 8.21 -3.82
CA TYR A 195 -10.11 6.77 -3.68
C TYR A 195 -9.09 6.46 -2.59
N LEU A 196 -9.60 6.35 -1.35
CA LEU A 196 -8.80 6.07 -0.17
C LEU A 196 -8.64 4.56 0.05
N MET A 197 -7.41 4.10 0.16
CA MET A 197 -7.07 2.76 0.62
C MET A 197 -6.60 2.83 2.07
N ALA A 198 -7.43 2.33 2.99
CA ALA A 198 -7.06 2.23 4.39
C ALA A 198 -6.01 1.15 4.59
N SER A 199 -4.96 1.43 5.33
CA SER A 199 -3.85 0.51 5.59
C SER A 199 -3.43 0.54 7.06
N GLY A 200 -3.09 -0.65 7.59
CA GLY A 200 -2.66 -0.81 8.99
C GLY A 200 -3.79 -1.19 9.94
N GLY A 201 -3.48 -2.05 10.90
CA GLY A 201 -4.32 -2.39 12.04
C GLY A 201 -5.38 -3.46 11.84
N VAL A 202 -5.82 -3.76 10.63
CA VAL A 202 -6.86 -4.77 10.37
C VAL A 202 -6.52 -6.08 11.08
N SER A 203 -7.45 -6.57 11.88
CA SER A 203 -7.28 -7.74 12.76
C SER A 203 -8.35 -8.83 12.56
N LYS A 204 -9.55 -8.46 12.16
CA LYS A 204 -10.72 -9.35 12.03
C LYS A 204 -11.68 -8.85 10.96
N MET A 205 -12.62 -9.68 10.56
CA MET A 205 -13.62 -9.34 9.55
C MET A 205 -14.47 -8.12 9.93
N ASP A 206 -14.80 -7.96 11.21
CA ASP A 206 -15.57 -6.80 11.68
C ASP A 206 -14.88 -5.46 11.37
N ASP A 207 -13.55 -5.44 11.31
CA ASP A 207 -12.79 -4.25 10.96
C ASP A 207 -13.02 -3.86 9.49
N ILE A 208 -13.07 -4.85 8.59
CA ILE A 208 -13.35 -4.64 7.16
C ILE A 208 -14.80 -4.17 6.97
N VAL A 209 -15.75 -4.79 7.68
CA VAL A 209 -17.16 -4.37 7.67
C VAL A 209 -17.30 -2.91 8.14
N ALA A 210 -16.63 -2.55 9.24
CA ALA A 210 -16.66 -1.19 9.76
C ALA A 210 -16.03 -0.16 8.81
N LEU A 211 -14.98 -0.52 8.07
CA LEU A 211 -14.41 0.32 7.02
C LEU A 211 -15.38 0.49 5.83
N ASP A 212 -16.04 -0.60 5.39
CA ASP A 212 -17.05 -0.55 4.33
C ASP A 212 -18.25 0.34 4.73
N GLU A 213 -18.75 0.18 5.94
CA GLU A 213 -19.82 1.02 6.51
C GLU A 213 -19.41 2.50 6.65
N ALA A 214 -18.13 2.75 6.88
CA ALA A 214 -17.56 4.10 6.90
C ALA A 214 -17.40 4.72 5.49
N GLY A 215 -17.70 3.95 4.44
CA GLY A 215 -17.58 4.39 3.04
C GLY A 215 -16.14 4.40 2.50
N VAL A 216 -15.21 3.70 3.14
CA VAL A 216 -13.82 3.57 2.67
C VAL A 216 -13.80 2.73 1.40
N PRO A 217 -13.25 3.26 0.26
CA PRO A 217 -13.29 2.56 -1.03
C PRO A 217 -12.44 1.30 -1.10
N GLY A 218 -11.30 1.26 -0.40
CA GLY A 218 -10.38 0.11 -0.44
C GLY A 218 -9.69 -0.14 0.91
N VAL A 219 -9.33 -1.39 1.17
CA VAL A 219 -8.56 -1.78 2.35
C VAL A 219 -7.35 -2.61 1.97
N ASN A 220 -6.17 -2.15 2.41
CA ASN A 220 -4.91 -2.85 2.28
C ASN A 220 -4.55 -3.51 3.60
N PHE A 221 -4.29 -4.82 3.58
CA PHE A 221 -3.85 -5.55 4.76
C PHE A 221 -3.15 -6.84 4.38
N GLY A 222 -2.35 -7.37 5.30
CA GLY A 222 -1.62 -8.62 5.08
C GLY A 222 -1.57 -9.47 6.33
N LYS A 223 -1.14 -8.91 7.48
CA LYS A 223 -0.84 -9.69 8.69
C LYS A 223 -2.02 -10.55 9.14
N ALA A 224 -3.24 -10.02 9.14
CA ALA A 224 -4.44 -10.76 9.53
C ALA A 224 -4.71 -11.99 8.63
N LEU A 225 -4.38 -11.91 7.32
CA LEU A 225 -4.44 -13.07 6.41
C LEU A 225 -3.35 -14.09 6.73
N TYR A 226 -2.11 -13.64 6.86
CA TYR A 226 -0.98 -14.54 7.09
C TYR A 226 -1.02 -15.21 8.45
N GLU A 227 -1.57 -14.56 9.47
CA GLU A 227 -1.75 -15.12 10.82
C GLU A 227 -3.06 -15.95 10.94
N GLY A 228 -3.90 -15.99 9.89
CA GLY A 228 -5.13 -16.78 9.89
C GLY A 228 -6.28 -16.17 10.71
N HIS A 229 -6.20 -14.89 11.06
CA HIS A 229 -7.28 -14.16 11.74
C HIS A 229 -8.44 -13.86 10.79
N ILE A 230 -8.13 -13.70 9.51
CA ILE A 230 -9.06 -13.57 8.39
C ILE A 230 -8.65 -14.60 7.35
N THR A 231 -9.59 -15.38 6.84
CA THR A 231 -9.34 -16.33 5.76
C THR A 231 -9.83 -15.78 4.42
N LEU A 232 -9.27 -16.27 3.32
CA LEU A 232 -9.76 -15.92 1.98
C LEU A 232 -11.23 -16.33 1.77
N GLN A 233 -11.70 -17.34 2.50
CA GLN A 233 -13.10 -17.74 2.48
C GLN A 233 -14.00 -16.69 3.14
N ASP A 234 -13.58 -16.07 4.24
CA ASP A 234 -14.32 -15.02 4.92
C ASP A 234 -14.50 -13.78 4.03
N LEU A 235 -13.50 -13.50 3.18
CA LEU A 235 -13.51 -12.35 2.27
C LEU A 235 -14.47 -12.48 1.09
N ARG A 236 -15.03 -13.65 0.82
CA ARG A 236 -15.91 -13.92 -0.35
C ARG A 236 -17.11 -12.99 -0.46
N ILE A 237 -17.55 -12.42 0.66
CA ILE A 237 -18.66 -11.45 0.67
C ILE A 237 -18.29 -10.11 0.03
N PHE A 238 -16.99 -9.84 -0.15
CA PHE A 238 -16.43 -8.64 -0.76
C PHE A 238 -15.73 -8.88 -2.12
N LEU A 239 -15.55 -10.15 -2.56
CA LEU A 239 -14.81 -10.55 -3.77
C LEU A 239 -15.67 -10.88 -4.99
#